data_29f4dcc9a9519f2754856cd9abd9c6db
#
_entry.id   29f4dcc9a9519f2754856cd9abd9c6db
#
_cell.length_a   1.000
_cell.length_b   1.000
_cell.length_c   1.000
_cell.angle_alpha   90.00
_cell.angle_beta   90.00
_cell.angle_gamma   90.00
#
_symmetry.space_group_name_H-M   'P 1'
#
loop_
_entity.id
_entity.type
_entity.pdbx_description
1 polymer ?
#
loop_
_entity_poly.entity_id
_entity_poly.type
_entity_poly.pdbx_seq_one_letter_code
_entity_poly.pdbx_strand_id
1 'polypeptide(L)'
;MKVLFQLAVTTALLTSAVAAPAQGLTEAQARAVIAPWYSLFNQPVQGDMKALQEQVLTADYESCGGYLPGECWGRDTSIKVVGGFAKSIPDMRFEIKEVLVAGNRVIVRGEVTGTPAGDLFGVAHTGKSFRIMAIDIQTIQDGKIARTYHLENWLSAVGQLRAK
;
A
#
# COMPACT_ATOMS: atom_id res chain seq x y z
N MET A 1 -64.61 -19.25 49.39
CA MET A 1 -63.56 -18.28 49.11
C MET A 1 -62.62 -18.86 48.05
N LYS A 2 -62.75 -18.43 46.76
CA LYS A 2 -61.88 -18.89 45.67
C LYS A 2 -60.86 -17.80 45.39
N VAL A 3 -59.59 -18.07 45.60
CA VAL A 3 -58.49 -17.12 45.29
C VAL A 3 -58.05 -17.43 43.85
N LEU A 4 -58.25 -16.48 42.95
CA LEU A 4 -57.69 -16.54 41.56
C LEU A 4 -56.25 -16.03 41.62
N PHE A 5 -55.28 -16.87 41.23
CA PHE A 5 -53.93 -16.47 40.95
C PHE A 5 -53.84 -15.99 39.46
N GLN A 6 -53.60 -14.72 39.25
CA GLN A 6 -53.28 -14.21 37.93
C GLN A 6 -51.78 -14.37 37.71
N LEU A 7 -51.39 -15.17 36.70
CA LEU A 7 -50.00 -15.28 36.21
C LEU A 7 -49.75 -14.15 35.21
N ALA A 8 -48.89 -13.21 35.57
CA ALA A 8 -48.42 -12.18 34.65
C ALA A 8 -47.26 -12.78 33.82
N VAL A 9 -47.50 -12.98 32.53
CA VAL A 9 -46.45 -13.39 31.57
C VAL A 9 -45.78 -12.09 31.03
N THR A 10 -44.56 -11.86 31.50
CA THR A 10 -43.73 -10.75 31.01
C THR A 10 -42.95 -11.21 29.75
N THR A 11 -43.38 -10.82 28.57
CA THR A 11 -42.67 -11.09 27.31
C THR A 11 -41.52 -10.11 27.19
N ALA A 12 -40.28 -10.57 27.40
CA ALA A 12 -39.06 -9.80 27.12
C ALA A 12 -38.81 -9.78 25.62
N LEU A 13 -38.98 -8.62 24.99
CA LEU A 13 -38.54 -8.36 23.59
C LEU A 13 -37.02 -8.26 23.57
N LEU A 14 -36.35 -9.30 23.11
CA LEU A 14 -34.92 -9.25 22.74
C LEU A 14 -34.78 -8.48 21.42
N THR A 15 -34.46 -7.20 21.49
CA THR A 15 -34.03 -6.42 20.33
C THR A 15 -32.58 -6.81 20.00
N SER A 16 -32.39 -7.65 18.99
CA SER A 16 -31.09 -7.91 18.40
C SER A 16 -30.59 -6.62 17.73
N ALA A 17 -29.63 -5.96 18.34
CA ALA A 17 -28.92 -4.86 17.69
C ALA A 17 -28.11 -5.46 16.52
N VAL A 18 -28.56 -5.24 15.29
CA VAL A 18 -27.78 -5.50 14.09
C VAL A 18 -26.66 -4.49 14.11
N ALA A 19 -25.42 -4.95 14.34
CA ALA A 19 -24.24 -4.10 14.23
C ALA A 19 -24.20 -3.53 12.81
N ALA A 20 -24.17 -2.21 12.68
CA ALA A 20 -23.95 -1.57 11.39
C ALA A 20 -22.63 -2.07 10.81
N PRO A 21 -22.57 -2.39 9.50
CA PRO A 21 -21.31 -2.78 8.88
C PRO A 21 -20.29 -1.68 9.12
N ALA A 22 -19.08 -2.07 9.55
CA ALA A 22 -17.98 -1.12 9.72
C ALA A 22 -17.84 -0.32 8.43
N GLN A 23 -18.01 0.98 8.49
CA GLN A 23 -17.86 1.85 7.33
C GLN A 23 -16.43 1.72 6.83
N GLY A 24 -16.25 1.30 5.57
CA GLY A 24 -14.96 1.26 4.92
C GLY A 24 -14.34 2.66 4.84
N LEU A 25 -13.05 2.72 4.50
CA LEU A 25 -12.36 3.99 4.29
C LEU A 25 -13.04 4.79 3.17
N THR A 26 -13.17 6.09 3.35
CA THR A 26 -13.44 7.01 2.23
C THR A 26 -12.17 7.17 1.38
N GLU A 27 -12.31 7.60 0.12
CA GLU A 27 -11.14 7.88 -0.73
C GLU A 27 -10.21 8.93 -0.10
N ALA A 28 -10.76 9.97 0.52
CA ALA A 28 -9.98 11.01 1.19
C ALA A 28 -9.14 10.44 2.36
N GLN A 29 -9.74 9.56 3.17
CA GLN A 29 -9.03 8.88 4.25
C GLN A 29 -7.95 7.93 3.70
N ALA A 30 -8.27 7.15 2.66
CA ALA A 30 -7.31 6.27 2.01
C ALA A 30 -6.11 7.06 1.47
N ARG A 31 -6.34 8.16 0.74
CA ARG A 31 -5.28 9.04 0.22
C ARG A 31 -4.41 9.60 1.34
N ALA A 32 -4.99 10.03 2.47
CA ALA A 32 -4.24 10.55 3.60
C ALA A 32 -3.30 9.49 4.21
N VAL A 33 -3.75 8.22 4.29
CA VAL A 33 -2.94 7.11 4.81
C VAL A 33 -1.80 6.73 3.86
N ILE A 34 -2.06 6.68 2.55
CA ILE A 34 -1.07 6.18 1.58
C ILE A 34 -0.10 7.27 1.08
N ALA A 35 -0.46 8.55 1.13
CA ALA A 35 0.36 9.63 0.58
C ALA A 35 1.79 9.67 1.15
N PRO A 36 2.03 9.50 2.46
CA PRO A 36 3.38 9.46 3.00
C PRO A 36 4.20 8.28 2.48
N TRP A 37 3.57 7.11 2.19
CA TRP A 37 4.24 5.98 1.58
C TRP A 37 4.75 6.31 0.18
N TYR A 38 3.89 6.86 -0.69
CA TYR A 38 4.29 7.22 -2.06
C TYR A 38 5.27 8.38 -2.11
N SER A 39 5.31 9.25 -1.10
CA SER A 39 6.32 10.31 -1.01
C SER A 39 7.74 9.77 -0.90
N LEU A 40 7.93 8.54 -0.38
CA LEU A 40 9.23 7.88 -0.26
C LEU A 40 9.88 7.55 -1.62
N PHE A 41 9.08 7.47 -2.68
CA PHE A 41 9.54 7.23 -4.04
C PHE A 41 9.79 8.52 -4.82
N ASN A 42 9.54 9.68 -4.24
CA ASN A 42 9.77 10.99 -4.85
C ASN A 42 11.12 11.57 -4.39
N GLN A 43 12.17 11.26 -5.14
CA GLN A 43 13.54 11.58 -4.79
C GLN A 43 13.90 13.06 -5.08
N PRO A 44 14.71 13.72 -4.25
CA PRO A 44 15.20 13.25 -2.96
C PRO A 44 14.10 13.28 -1.89
N VAL A 45 14.07 12.25 -1.04
CA VAL A 45 13.14 12.19 0.10
C VAL A 45 13.51 13.25 1.13
N GLN A 46 12.51 13.94 1.65
CA GLN A 46 12.69 14.86 2.76
C GLN A 46 12.57 14.12 4.10
N GLY A 47 13.59 14.20 4.93
CA GLY A 47 13.63 13.59 6.27
C GLY A 47 14.23 12.18 6.32
N ASP A 48 14.07 11.52 7.48
CA ASP A 48 14.55 10.16 7.70
C ASP A 48 13.60 9.14 7.07
N MET A 49 14.05 8.51 6.00
CA MET A 49 13.29 7.52 5.24
C MET A 49 12.86 6.32 6.10
N LYS A 50 13.71 5.87 7.03
CA LYS A 50 13.38 4.77 7.94
C LYS A 50 12.25 5.17 8.89
N ALA A 51 12.37 6.33 9.53
CA ALA A 51 11.34 6.85 10.44
C ALA A 51 9.99 7.05 9.71
N LEU A 52 10.01 7.59 8.49
CA LEU A 52 8.81 7.75 7.67
C LEU A 52 8.15 6.40 7.34
N GLN A 53 8.93 5.37 6.98
CA GLN A 53 8.38 4.05 6.74
C GLN A 53 7.77 3.42 8.00
N GLU A 54 8.44 3.54 9.15
CA GLU A 54 7.92 3.04 10.43
C GLU A 54 6.65 3.78 10.89
N GLN A 55 6.48 5.02 10.47
CA GLN A 55 5.25 5.78 10.74
C GLN A 55 4.07 5.26 9.92
N VAL A 56 4.28 4.88 8.65
CA VAL A 56 3.20 4.54 7.71
C VAL A 56 2.93 3.05 7.61
N LEU A 57 3.89 2.18 7.98
CA LEU A 57 3.76 0.72 7.93
C LEU A 57 3.51 0.14 9.33
N THR A 58 2.73 -0.93 9.42
CA THR A 58 2.61 -1.71 10.66
C THR A 58 3.91 -2.43 10.98
N ALA A 59 4.08 -2.89 12.23
CA ALA A 59 5.28 -3.64 12.63
C ALA A 59 5.40 -4.99 11.91
N ASP A 60 4.28 -5.62 11.61
CA ASP A 60 4.12 -6.90 10.91
C ASP A 60 3.83 -6.73 9.41
N TYR A 61 4.15 -5.56 8.85
CA TYR A 61 3.96 -5.27 7.42
C TYR A 61 4.59 -6.31 6.52
N GLU A 62 3.86 -6.66 5.46
CA GLU A 62 4.35 -7.51 4.37
C GLU A 62 4.16 -6.83 3.00
N SER A 63 5.21 -6.89 2.18
CA SER A 63 5.18 -6.52 0.76
C SER A 63 5.36 -7.77 -0.09
N CYS A 64 4.46 -8.02 -1.03
CA CYS A 64 4.48 -9.20 -1.90
C CYS A 64 4.44 -8.77 -3.37
N GLY A 65 5.46 -9.16 -4.14
CA GLY A 65 5.54 -8.98 -5.60
C GLY A 65 5.18 -10.25 -6.39
N GLY A 66 4.97 -11.38 -5.71
CA GLY A 66 4.65 -12.67 -6.34
C GLY A 66 4.21 -13.72 -5.33
N TYR A 67 4.23 -14.99 -5.75
CA TYR A 67 3.76 -16.14 -4.98
C TYR A 67 4.86 -17.14 -4.61
N LEU A 68 6.10 -16.93 -5.09
CA LEU A 68 7.20 -17.82 -4.80
C LEU A 68 7.85 -17.48 -3.44
N PRO A 69 8.54 -18.44 -2.79
CA PRO A 69 9.33 -18.17 -1.60
C PRO A 69 10.32 -17.02 -1.84
N GLY A 70 10.33 -16.03 -0.94
CA GLY A 70 11.19 -14.84 -1.04
C GLY A 70 10.61 -13.68 -1.84
N GLU A 71 9.42 -13.82 -2.44
CA GLU A 71 8.72 -12.72 -3.12
C GLU A 71 7.81 -11.89 -2.19
N CYS A 72 7.70 -12.30 -0.91
CA CYS A 72 7.16 -11.49 0.17
C CYS A 72 8.25 -11.16 1.18
N TRP A 73 8.31 -9.92 1.63
CA TRP A 73 9.26 -9.48 2.64
C TRP A 73 8.63 -8.52 3.64
N GLY A 74 9.13 -8.53 4.86
CA GLY A 74 8.67 -7.67 5.93
C GLY A 74 9.21 -6.24 5.85
N ARG A 75 8.78 -5.41 6.81
CA ARG A 75 9.07 -3.98 6.90
C ARG A 75 10.56 -3.64 6.78
N ASP A 76 11.44 -4.34 7.50
CA ASP A 76 12.88 -4.03 7.52
C ASP A 76 13.55 -4.27 6.15
N THR A 77 13.10 -5.28 5.42
CA THR A 77 13.55 -5.52 4.04
C THR A 77 13.01 -4.45 3.11
N SER A 78 11.73 -4.06 3.25
CA SER A 78 11.12 -2.98 2.49
C SER A 78 11.90 -1.66 2.65
N ILE A 79 12.32 -1.32 3.88
CA ILE A 79 13.17 -0.15 4.16
C ILE A 79 14.47 -0.18 3.34
N LYS A 80 15.13 -1.34 3.29
CA LYS A 80 16.38 -1.52 2.52
C LYS A 80 16.15 -1.43 1.02
N VAL A 81 15.07 -2.03 0.53
CA VAL A 81 14.71 -2.03 -0.91
C VAL A 81 14.42 -0.61 -1.38
N VAL A 82 13.56 0.12 -0.68
CA VAL A 82 13.23 1.53 -1.01
C VAL A 82 14.48 2.41 -0.96
N GLY A 83 15.34 2.23 0.05
CA GLY A 83 16.62 2.94 0.14
C GLY A 83 17.61 2.57 -0.97
N GLY A 84 17.54 1.34 -1.49
CA GLY A 84 18.31 0.90 -2.67
C GLY A 84 17.85 1.59 -3.95
N PHE A 85 16.55 1.65 -4.18
CA PHE A 85 15.99 2.37 -5.34
C PHE A 85 16.32 3.86 -5.32
N ALA A 86 16.27 4.51 -4.15
CA ALA A 86 16.64 5.91 -4.00
C ALA A 86 18.08 6.20 -4.46
N LYS A 87 19.00 5.25 -4.26
CA LYS A 87 20.39 5.36 -4.72
C LYS A 87 20.55 5.03 -6.21
N SER A 88 19.83 4.01 -6.69
CA SER A 88 19.93 3.53 -8.05
C SER A 88 19.21 4.44 -9.06
N ILE A 89 18.17 5.15 -8.62
CA ILE A 89 17.33 6.01 -9.46
C ILE A 89 17.09 7.34 -8.69
N PRO A 90 18.08 8.25 -8.69
CA PRO A 90 18.09 9.42 -7.80
C PRO A 90 17.07 10.50 -8.17
N ASP A 91 16.43 10.40 -9.32
CA ASP A 91 15.35 11.27 -9.80
C ASP A 91 13.99 10.56 -9.86
N MET A 92 13.85 9.40 -9.20
CA MET A 92 12.61 8.62 -9.23
C MET A 92 11.42 9.46 -8.78
N ARG A 93 10.29 9.26 -9.47
CA ARG A 93 8.99 9.84 -9.13
C ARG A 93 7.92 8.76 -9.21
N PHE A 94 7.02 8.79 -8.24
CA PHE A 94 5.77 8.03 -8.27
C PHE A 94 4.60 9.01 -8.30
N GLU A 95 3.80 8.97 -9.34
CA GLU A 95 2.58 9.75 -9.46
C GLU A 95 1.36 8.84 -9.32
N ILE A 96 0.51 9.12 -8.34
CA ILE A 96 -0.76 8.42 -8.17
C ILE A 96 -1.72 8.90 -9.26
N LYS A 97 -2.12 8.00 -10.17
CA LYS A 97 -3.07 8.29 -11.25
C LYS A 97 -4.51 7.97 -10.85
N GLU A 98 -4.71 6.97 -9.98
CA GLU A 98 -6.03 6.52 -9.58
C GLU A 98 -5.99 5.85 -8.22
N VAL A 99 -7.03 6.05 -7.42
CA VAL A 99 -7.23 5.37 -6.14
C VAL A 99 -8.65 4.81 -6.10
N LEU A 100 -8.77 3.52 -5.83
CA LEU A 100 -10.05 2.86 -5.59
C LEU A 100 -10.05 2.29 -4.18
N VAL A 101 -11.21 2.33 -3.52
CA VAL A 101 -11.35 1.86 -2.13
C VAL A 101 -12.43 0.77 -2.06
N ALA A 102 -12.08 -0.34 -1.41
CA ALA A 102 -12.98 -1.46 -1.15
C ALA A 102 -12.82 -1.90 0.32
N GLY A 103 -13.66 -1.35 1.20
CA GLY A 103 -13.54 -1.59 2.65
C GLY A 103 -12.25 -0.99 3.21
N ASN A 104 -11.36 -1.85 3.70
CA ASN A 104 -10.02 -1.47 4.15
C ASN A 104 -8.92 -1.72 3.09
N ARG A 105 -9.32 -2.07 1.86
CA ARG A 105 -8.39 -2.26 0.74
C ARG A 105 -8.33 -1.00 -0.10
N VAL A 106 -7.11 -0.58 -0.42
CA VAL A 106 -6.84 0.57 -1.27
C VAL A 106 -6.05 0.09 -2.48
N ILE A 107 -6.65 0.26 -3.66
CA ILE A 107 -6.02 -0.06 -4.93
C ILE A 107 -5.48 1.23 -5.53
N VAL A 108 -4.20 1.25 -5.87
CA VAL A 108 -3.53 2.41 -6.46
C VAL A 108 -2.97 2.02 -7.81
N ARG A 109 -3.35 2.76 -8.85
CA ARG A 109 -2.66 2.75 -10.13
C ARG A 109 -1.76 3.97 -10.19
N GLY A 110 -0.48 3.74 -10.38
CA GLY A 110 0.55 4.77 -10.41
C GLY A 110 1.36 4.76 -11.70
N GLU A 111 2.11 5.83 -11.88
CA GLU A 111 3.16 5.97 -12.88
C GLU A 111 4.49 6.15 -12.14
N VAL A 112 5.48 5.34 -12.51
CA VAL A 112 6.85 5.47 -12.02
C VAL A 112 7.74 5.94 -13.15
N THR A 113 8.51 6.98 -12.89
CA THR A 113 9.51 7.51 -13.82
C THR A 113 10.87 7.63 -13.13
N GLY A 114 11.95 7.57 -13.90
CA GLY A 114 13.28 7.80 -13.37
C GLY A 114 14.38 7.49 -14.37
N THR A 115 15.59 7.94 -14.05
CA THR A 115 16.80 7.75 -14.82
C THR A 115 17.81 6.98 -13.95
N PRO A 116 18.14 5.71 -14.28
CA PRO A 116 19.13 4.96 -13.52
C PRO A 116 20.50 5.68 -13.49
N ALA A 117 21.12 5.74 -12.31
CA ALA A 117 22.47 6.31 -12.15
C ALA A 117 23.60 5.33 -12.53
N GLY A 118 23.25 4.07 -12.78
CA GLY A 118 24.16 2.99 -13.15
C GLY A 118 23.41 1.87 -13.86
N ASP A 119 24.01 0.68 -13.93
CA ASP A 119 23.37 -0.50 -14.51
C ASP A 119 22.12 -0.87 -13.73
N LEU A 120 21.02 -1.17 -14.42
CA LEU A 120 19.75 -1.56 -13.82
C LEU A 120 19.17 -2.79 -14.52
N PHE A 121 18.83 -3.83 -13.75
CA PHE A 121 18.25 -5.09 -14.24
C PHE A 121 18.99 -5.70 -15.45
N GLY A 122 20.33 -5.66 -15.44
CA GLY A 122 21.18 -6.19 -16.52
C GLY A 122 21.19 -5.34 -17.79
N VAL A 123 20.75 -4.09 -17.70
CA VAL A 123 20.93 -3.08 -18.75
C VAL A 123 22.05 -2.16 -18.34
N ALA A 124 23.05 -2.01 -19.20
CA ALA A 124 24.13 -1.06 -19.00
C ALA A 124 23.61 0.38 -18.94
N HIS A 125 24.26 1.21 -18.14
CA HIS A 125 23.87 2.62 -17.99
C HIS A 125 23.91 3.37 -19.34
N THR A 126 22.79 3.96 -19.71
CA THR A 126 22.63 4.68 -20.99
C THR A 126 22.29 6.14 -20.83
N GLY A 127 22.02 6.60 -19.60
CA GLY A 127 21.49 7.94 -19.33
C GLY A 127 20.02 8.12 -19.74
N LYS A 128 19.34 7.07 -20.20
CA LYS A 128 17.93 7.12 -20.59
C LYS A 128 17.02 6.98 -19.37
N SER A 129 15.87 7.64 -19.46
CA SER A 129 14.79 7.53 -18.48
C SER A 129 13.79 6.45 -18.90
N PHE A 130 13.02 5.96 -17.93
CA PHE A 130 11.88 5.09 -18.17
C PHE A 130 10.60 5.71 -17.60
N ARG A 131 9.47 5.23 -18.11
CA ARG A 131 8.12 5.51 -17.61
C ARG A 131 7.33 4.21 -17.63
N ILE A 132 6.88 3.77 -16.46
CA ILE A 132 6.15 2.50 -16.32
C ILE A 132 4.92 2.66 -15.45
N MET A 133 3.97 1.73 -15.61
CA MET A 133 2.81 1.62 -14.74
C MET A 133 3.15 0.74 -13.54
N ALA A 134 2.63 1.13 -12.37
CA ALA A 134 2.60 0.36 -11.14
C ALA A 134 1.15 0.15 -10.69
N ILE A 135 0.88 -1.01 -10.08
CA ILE A 135 -0.38 -1.30 -9.41
C ILE A 135 -0.09 -1.88 -8.04
N ASP A 136 -0.63 -1.22 -7.02
CA ASP A 136 -0.57 -1.67 -5.65
C ASP A 136 -1.97 -1.99 -5.13
N ILE A 137 -2.09 -3.06 -4.35
CA ILE A 137 -3.26 -3.36 -3.55
C ILE A 137 -2.83 -3.37 -2.09
N GLN A 138 -3.20 -2.34 -1.36
CA GLN A 138 -2.81 -2.15 0.03
C GLN A 138 -3.95 -2.57 0.97
N THR A 139 -3.61 -3.16 2.12
CA THR A 139 -4.52 -3.40 3.23
C THR A 139 -4.19 -2.39 4.31
N ILE A 140 -5.20 -1.63 4.72
CA ILE A 140 -5.07 -0.64 5.79
C ILE A 140 -5.58 -1.24 7.11
N GLN A 141 -4.78 -1.12 8.15
CA GLN A 141 -5.11 -1.54 9.51
C GLN A 141 -4.63 -0.45 10.47
N ASP A 142 -5.50 0.00 11.36
CA ASP A 142 -5.21 1.02 12.39
C ASP A 142 -4.52 2.29 11.84
N GLY A 143 -4.95 2.73 10.65
CA GLY A 143 -4.42 3.92 9.99
C GLY A 143 -3.04 3.74 9.37
N LYS A 144 -2.55 2.50 9.24
CA LYS A 144 -1.27 2.14 8.62
C LYS A 144 -1.46 1.10 7.52
N ILE A 145 -0.46 0.98 6.65
CA ILE A 145 -0.40 -0.06 5.64
C ILE A 145 0.14 -1.34 6.31
N ALA A 146 -0.67 -2.40 6.34
CA ALA A 146 -0.30 -3.69 6.91
C ALA A 146 0.20 -4.67 5.84
N ARG A 147 -0.28 -4.54 4.60
CA ARG A 147 0.15 -5.38 3.49
C ARG A 147 0.05 -4.64 2.18
N THR A 148 1.00 -4.88 1.29
CA THR A 148 0.97 -4.43 -0.10
C THR A 148 1.19 -5.62 -1.03
N TYR A 149 0.32 -5.83 -2.00
CA TYR A 149 0.62 -6.57 -3.22
C TYR A 149 0.99 -5.55 -4.28
N HIS A 150 2.17 -5.68 -4.89
CA HIS A 150 2.63 -4.67 -5.84
C HIS A 150 3.23 -5.29 -7.09
N LEU A 151 2.96 -4.66 -8.22
CA LEU A 151 3.58 -4.98 -9.50
C LEU A 151 3.94 -3.69 -10.23
N GLU A 152 5.18 -3.60 -10.65
CA GLU A 152 5.65 -2.59 -11.58
C GLU A 152 6.06 -3.24 -12.89
N ASN A 153 5.81 -2.56 -13.99
CA ASN A 153 6.15 -3.06 -15.32
C ASN A 153 7.64 -2.86 -15.65
N TRP A 154 8.53 -3.48 -14.86
CA TRP A 154 9.98 -3.39 -15.04
C TRP A 154 10.45 -3.95 -16.38
N LEU A 155 9.72 -4.91 -16.98
CA LEU A 155 10.03 -5.39 -18.33
C LEU A 155 9.91 -4.26 -19.36
N SER A 156 8.91 -3.40 -19.24
CA SER A 156 8.79 -2.21 -20.09
C SER A 156 9.93 -1.23 -19.84
N ALA A 157 10.34 -1.01 -18.57
CA ALA A 157 11.51 -0.16 -18.26
C ALA A 157 12.77 -0.68 -18.95
N VAL A 158 13.06 -1.97 -18.83
CA VAL A 158 14.21 -2.64 -19.50
C VAL A 158 14.15 -2.41 -21.01
N GLY A 159 12.98 -2.56 -21.64
CA GLY A 159 12.79 -2.30 -23.07
C GLY A 159 13.10 -0.84 -23.45
N GLN A 160 12.61 0.12 -22.66
CA GLN A 160 12.85 1.55 -22.90
C GLN A 160 14.32 1.92 -22.73
N LEU A 161 15.01 1.39 -21.72
CA LEU A 161 16.42 1.65 -21.48
C LEU A 161 17.33 1.05 -22.56
N ARG A 162 16.94 -0.08 -23.18
CA ARG A 162 17.66 -0.74 -24.28
C ARG A 162 17.36 -0.17 -25.66
N ALA A 163 16.25 0.54 -25.85
CA ALA A 163 15.88 1.10 -27.16
C ALA A 163 17.03 1.93 -27.74
N LYS A 164 17.24 1.88 -29.06
CA LYS A 164 18.27 2.68 -29.76
C LYS A 164 17.85 4.13 -29.88
#